data_df892f3e510352409e8c16503013bb0b
#
_entry.id   df892f3e510352409e8c16503013bb0b
#
_cell.length_a   1.000
_cell.length_b   1.000
_cell.length_c   1.000
_cell.angle_alpha   90.00
_cell.angle_beta   90.00
_cell.angle_gamma   90.00
#
_symmetry.space_group_name_H-M   'P 1'
#
loop_
_entity.id
_entity.type
_entity.pdbx_description
1 polymer ?
#
loop_
_entity_poly.entity_id
_entity_poly.type
_entity_poly.pdbx_seq_one_letter_code
_entity_poly.pdbx_strand_id
1 'polypeptide(L)'
;RKGAQPMNNLHMIDISDPTDPQLVAEFPYPEVPENYPWPNFNTAGMDGAQGPFGPHNIHEPMSNKPWLDQNPNRVYCCYFHAGMRVYDVSDPYYIKELAYFIPPNPERLLFDIPVPGPMLATTEDCVVDDRGYIYMDTWHDGMYILRMKEDNKN
;
A
#
# COMPACT_ATOMS: atom_id res chain seq x y z
N ARG A 1 17.49 -18.20 -3.69
CA ARG A 1 16.12 -18.50 -3.25
C ARG A 1 15.19 -18.22 -4.42
N LYS A 2 14.63 -19.25 -5.05
CA LYS A 2 13.62 -19.06 -6.09
C LYS A 2 12.35 -18.50 -5.43
N GLY A 3 11.91 -17.33 -5.86
CA GLY A 3 10.60 -16.78 -5.56
C GLY A 3 10.46 -15.88 -4.31
N ALA A 4 11.47 -15.75 -3.46
CA ALA A 4 11.36 -14.80 -2.34
C ALA A 4 11.52 -13.38 -2.85
N GLN A 5 10.50 -12.57 -2.72
CA GLN A 5 10.62 -11.13 -2.85
C GLN A 5 11.51 -10.60 -1.70
N PRO A 6 12.40 -9.64 -1.94
CA PRO A 6 13.08 -8.97 -0.84
C PRO A 6 12.03 -8.30 0.06
N MET A 7 12.28 -8.31 1.35
CA MET A 7 11.43 -7.54 2.28
C MET A 7 11.68 -6.05 2.05
N ASN A 8 10.85 -5.46 1.21
CA ASN A 8 10.87 -4.03 0.95
C ASN A 8 9.90 -3.33 1.91
N ASN A 9 10.28 -2.18 2.41
CA ASN A 9 9.43 -1.34 3.25
C ASN A 9 9.56 0.13 2.85
N LEU A 10 8.64 0.95 3.31
CA LEU A 10 8.75 2.41 3.23
C LEU A 10 9.69 2.93 4.31
N HIS A 11 10.40 3.98 3.97
CA HIS A 11 11.31 4.66 4.87
C HIS A 11 10.97 6.15 4.95
N MET A 12 11.06 6.71 6.15
CA MET A 12 11.05 8.15 6.38
C MET A 12 12.49 8.65 6.38
N ILE A 13 12.80 9.57 5.49
CA ILE A 13 14.14 10.12 5.32
C ILE A 13 14.08 11.64 5.50
N ASP A 14 14.89 12.17 6.41
CA ASP A 14 15.12 13.60 6.53
C ASP A 14 16.09 14.05 5.43
N ILE A 15 15.62 14.97 4.61
CA ILE A 15 16.37 15.61 3.52
C ILE A 15 16.52 17.12 3.74
N SER A 16 16.45 17.61 4.99
CA SER A 16 16.68 19.01 5.33
C SER A 16 18.04 19.48 4.86
N ASP A 17 19.04 18.61 4.91
CA ASP A 17 20.29 18.73 4.15
C ASP A 17 20.30 17.65 3.05
N PRO A 18 20.05 18.01 1.78
CA PRO A 18 20.02 17.04 0.70
C PRO A 18 21.39 16.41 0.37
N THR A 19 22.47 16.93 0.93
CA THR A 19 23.82 16.37 0.78
C THR A 19 24.15 15.33 1.85
N ASP A 20 23.33 15.24 2.92
CA ASP A 20 23.48 14.29 4.03
C ASP A 20 22.10 13.75 4.48
N PRO A 21 21.40 12.95 3.65
CA PRO A 21 20.10 12.42 3.98
C PRO A 21 20.18 11.42 5.14
N GLN A 22 19.27 11.54 6.13
CA GLN A 22 19.24 10.72 7.32
C GLN A 22 18.00 9.83 7.36
N LEU A 23 18.17 8.54 7.61
CA LEU A 23 17.05 7.64 7.90
C LEU A 23 16.46 8.00 9.26
N VAL A 24 15.18 8.37 9.28
CA VAL A 24 14.46 8.78 10.50
C VAL A 24 13.67 7.63 11.11
N ALA A 25 12.90 6.93 10.28
CA ALA A 25 12.06 5.81 10.71
C ALA A 25 11.76 4.85 9.56
N GLU A 26 11.40 3.62 9.91
CA GLU A 26 10.76 2.67 9.01
C GLU A 26 9.25 2.65 9.27
N PHE A 27 8.46 2.49 8.21
CA PHE A 27 7.01 2.33 8.34
C PHE A 27 6.67 0.97 8.96
N PRO A 28 5.55 0.86 9.71
CA PRO A 28 5.07 -0.42 10.18
C PRO A 28 4.90 -1.41 9.02
N TYR A 29 5.42 -2.62 9.21
CA TYR A 29 5.22 -3.68 8.23
C TYR A 29 3.76 -4.13 8.24
N PRO A 30 3.10 -4.30 7.08
CA PRO A 30 1.70 -4.69 7.02
C PRO A 30 1.42 -5.99 7.77
N GLU A 31 0.49 -5.94 8.72
CA GLU A 31 0.03 -7.14 9.42
C GLU A 31 -0.87 -7.99 8.53
N VAL A 32 -0.70 -9.31 8.66
CA VAL A 32 -1.51 -10.29 7.93
C VAL A 32 -2.88 -10.41 8.60
N PRO A 33 -4.00 -10.28 7.87
CA PRO A 33 -5.32 -10.50 8.43
C PRO A 33 -5.49 -11.93 8.95
N GLU A 34 -6.32 -12.13 9.98
CA GLU A 34 -6.57 -13.41 10.63
C GLU A 34 -6.94 -14.55 9.66
N ASN A 35 -7.69 -14.23 8.60
CA ASN A 35 -8.15 -15.20 7.61
C ASN A 35 -7.30 -15.22 6.32
N TYR A 36 -6.13 -14.61 6.33
CA TYR A 36 -5.25 -14.63 5.17
C TYR A 36 -4.66 -16.03 4.98
N PRO A 37 -4.68 -16.62 3.76
CA PRO A 37 -4.39 -18.04 3.55
C PRO A 37 -2.90 -18.41 3.68
N TRP A 38 -2.01 -17.45 3.83
CA TRP A 38 -0.57 -17.66 3.98
C TRP A 38 -0.03 -17.06 5.26
N PRO A 39 1.09 -17.58 5.80
CA PRO A 39 1.68 -17.10 7.08
C PRO A 39 2.07 -15.62 7.08
N ASN A 40 2.39 -15.08 5.94
CA ASN A 40 2.69 -13.66 5.75
C ASN A 40 2.61 -13.29 4.27
N PHE A 41 2.59 -12.00 3.95
CA PHE A 41 2.49 -11.53 2.57
C PHE A 41 3.70 -11.92 1.71
N ASN A 42 4.89 -12.00 2.29
CA ASN A 42 6.11 -12.35 1.57
C ASN A 42 6.12 -13.82 1.14
N THR A 43 5.56 -14.74 1.95
CA THR A 43 5.51 -16.16 1.63
C THR A 43 4.35 -16.50 0.70
N ALA A 44 3.37 -15.64 0.52
CA ALA A 44 2.26 -15.86 -0.41
C ALA A 44 2.76 -16.22 -1.82
N GLY A 45 3.77 -15.53 -2.34
CA GLY A 45 4.37 -15.85 -3.63
C GLY A 45 5.26 -17.10 -3.65
N MET A 46 5.62 -17.66 -2.50
CA MET A 46 6.44 -18.85 -2.38
C MET A 46 5.61 -20.15 -2.40
N ASP A 47 4.37 -20.10 -1.93
CA ASP A 47 3.45 -21.23 -1.84
C ASP A 47 2.59 -21.41 -3.10
N GLY A 48 3.07 -20.89 -4.24
CA GLY A 48 2.39 -20.99 -5.52
C GLY A 48 1.31 -19.95 -5.77
N ALA A 49 1.11 -19.00 -4.86
CA ALA A 49 0.31 -17.82 -5.12
C ALA A 49 1.09 -16.78 -5.91
N GLN A 50 0.38 -15.97 -6.67
CA GLN A 50 0.95 -15.06 -7.62
C GLN A 50 0.85 -13.62 -7.14
N GLY A 51 1.94 -12.95 -7.10
CA GLY A 51 1.96 -11.50 -6.92
C GLY A 51 3.24 -10.99 -6.27
N PRO A 52 3.64 -9.76 -6.58
CA PRO A 52 4.73 -9.08 -5.88
C PRO A 52 4.26 -8.66 -4.49
N PHE A 53 5.20 -8.51 -3.58
CA PHE A 53 4.97 -7.91 -2.28
C PHE A 53 5.96 -6.77 -2.02
N GLY A 54 5.46 -5.70 -1.43
CA GLY A 54 6.20 -4.50 -1.05
C GLY A 54 5.41 -3.24 -1.37
N PRO A 55 5.87 -2.08 -0.87
CA PRO A 55 5.28 -0.81 -1.25
C PRO A 55 5.55 -0.56 -2.74
N HIS A 56 4.53 -0.05 -3.43
CA HIS A 56 4.65 0.32 -4.84
C HIS A 56 4.51 1.84 -4.98
N ASN A 57 3.31 2.34 -5.24
CA ASN A 57 3.10 3.77 -5.41
C ASN A 57 2.42 4.38 -4.18
N ILE A 58 2.72 5.66 -3.94
CA ILE A 58 2.08 6.49 -2.93
C ILE A 58 1.30 7.61 -3.60
N HIS A 59 0.26 8.09 -2.92
CA HIS A 59 -0.38 9.34 -3.31
C HIS A 59 0.59 10.51 -3.22
N GLU A 60 0.70 11.27 -4.30
CA GLU A 60 1.57 12.45 -4.37
C GLU A 60 0.74 13.74 -4.28
N PRO A 61 0.85 14.51 -3.18
CA PRO A 61 0.24 15.82 -3.08
C PRO A 61 0.98 16.80 -4.00
N MET A 62 0.31 17.25 -5.05
CA MET A 62 0.87 18.23 -5.99
C MET A 62 0.32 19.61 -5.66
N SER A 63 1.18 20.57 -5.29
CA SER A 63 0.77 21.91 -4.89
C SER A 63 -0.02 22.69 -5.95
N ASN A 64 0.15 22.35 -7.23
CA ASN A 64 -0.60 22.95 -8.35
C ASN A 64 -1.91 22.22 -8.67
N LYS A 65 -2.32 21.24 -7.86
CA LYS A 65 -3.52 20.42 -8.01
C LYS A 65 -4.38 20.50 -6.73
N PRO A 66 -5.12 21.59 -6.51
CA PRO A 66 -5.82 21.82 -5.24
C PRO A 66 -6.96 20.81 -4.98
N TRP A 67 -7.37 20.04 -5.97
CA TRP A 67 -8.35 18.96 -5.82
C TRP A 67 -7.76 17.63 -5.32
N LEU A 68 -6.45 17.54 -5.14
CA LEU A 68 -5.78 16.42 -4.48
C LEU A 68 -5.67 16.67 -2.97
N ASP A 69 -5.68 15.62 -2.18
CA ASP A 69 -5.39 15.69 -0.75
C ASP A 69 -3.97 16.26 -0.55
N GLN A 70 -3.88 17.32 0.25
CA GLN A 70 -2.63 18.02 0.55
C GLN A 70 -2.19 17.80 2.01
N ASN A 71 -2.76 16.80 2.70
CA ASN A 71 -2.45 16.54 4.10
C ASN A 71 -1.00 16.05 4.27
N PRO A 72 -0.08 16.85 4.83
CA PRO A 72 1.32 16.48 4.97
C PRO A 72 1.54 15.40 6.04
N ASN A 73 0.53 15.14 6.87
CA ASN A 73 0.61 14.20 7.98
C ASN A 73 0.06 12.81 7.63
N ARG A 74 -0.19 12.55 6.33
CA ARG A 74 -0.77 11.30 5.89
C ARG A 74 -0.05 10.74 4.67
N VAL A 75 0.24 9.45 4.72
CA VAL A 75 0.76 8.70 3.56
C VAL A 75 -0.24 7.62 3.20
N TYR A 76 -0.60 7.56 1.91
CA TYR A 76 -1.41 6.51 1.31
C TYR A 76 -0.50 5.71 0.38
N CYS A 77 -0.46 4.40 0.55
CA CYS A 77 0.46 3.55 -0.21
C CYS A 77 -0.21 2.25 -0.65
N CYS A 78 -0.04 1.90 -1.91
CA CYS A 78 -0.36 0.59 -2.43
C CYS A 78 0.79 -0.39 -2.16
N TYR A 79 0.46 -1.54 -1.55
CA TYR A 79 1.42 -2.59 -1.16
C TYR A 79 1.20 -3.88 -1.94
N PHE A 80 0.90 -3.79 -3.23
CA PHE A 80 0.56 -4.94 -4.05
C PHE A 80 -0.52 -5.81 -3.38
N HIS A 81 -0.25 -7.08 -3.05
CA HIS A 81 -1.28 -7.93 -2.46
C HIS A 81 -1.52 -7.71 -0.95
N ALA A 82 -0.74 -6.87 -0.30
CA ALA A 82 -1.10 -6.35 1.03
C ALA A 82 -2.12 -5.19 0.97
N GLY A 83 -2.52 -4.77 -0.22
CA GLY A 83 -3.59 -3.80 -0.42
C GLY A 83 -3.16 -2.35 -0.23
N MET A 84 -4.17 -1.47 -0.09
CA MET A 84 -3.99 -0.08 0.29
C MET A 84 -3.70 0.04 1.77
N ARG A 85 -2.71 0.85 2.12
CA ARG A 85 -2.34 1.20 3.49
C ARG A 85 -2.37 2.71 3.68
N VAL A 86 -2.82 3.15 4.85
CA VAL A 86 -2.89 4.57 5.22
C VAL A 86 -2.15 4.77 6.54
N TYR A 87 -1.23 5.71 6.57
CA TYR A 87 -0.38 5.98 7.72
C TYR A 87 -0.51 7.42 8.22
N ASP A 88 -0.43 7.58 9.54
CA ASP A 88 -0.19 8.86 10.20
C ASP A 88 1.33 9.08 10.33
N VAL A 89 1.79 10.17 9.76
CA VAL A 89 3.20 10.59 9.78
C VAL A 89 3.37 11.96 10.46
N SER A 90 2.40 12.38 11.29
CA SER A 90 2.46 13.64 12.04
C SER A 90 3.65 13.69 13.00
N ASP A 91 4.06 12.55 13.53
CA ASP A 91 5.34 12.36 14.21
C ASP A 91 6.24 11.51 13.29
N PRO A 92 7.26 12.08 12.64
CA PRO A 92 8.12 11.37 11.71
C PRO A 92 8.96 10.27 12.35
N TYR A 93 9.09 10.28 13.69
CA TYR A 93 9.80 9.25 14.45
C TYR A 93 8.88 8.12 14.92
N TYR A 94 7.56 8.31 14.85
CA TYR A 94 6.59 7.33 15.32
C TYR A 94 5.41 7.20 14.36
N ILE A 95 5.62 6.49 13.27
CA ILE A 95 4.64 6.26 12.21
C ILE A 95 3.61 5.22 12.65
N LYS A 96 2.33 5.48 12.40
CA LYS A 96 1.21 4.59 12.75
C LYS A 96 0.39 4.23 11.52
N GLU A 97 0.09 2.94 11.35
CA GLU A 97 -0.95 2.53 10.40
C GLU A 97 -2.33 2.93 10.97
N LEU A 98 -3.12 3.65 10.17
CA LEU A 98 -4.46 4.10 10.53
C LEU A 98 -5.54 3.18 9.97
N ALA A 99 -5.35 2.69 8.76
CA ALA A 99 -6.32 1.88 8.05
C ALA A 99 -5.67 1.07 6.94
N TYR A 100 -6.35 0.01 6.53
CA TYR A 100 -6.00 -0.73 5.33
C TYR A 100 -7.25 -1.25 4.61
N PHE A 101 -7.07 -1.58 3.34
CA PHE A 101 -8.05 -2.29 2.54
C PHE A 101 -7.33 -3.27 1.61
N ILE A 102 -7.66 -4.56 1.72
CA ILE A 102 -7.18 -5.61 0.81
C ILE A 102 -8.36 -6.00 -0.06
N PRO A 103 -8.31 -5.76 -1.39
CA PRO A 103 -9.38 -6.19 -2.28
C PRO A 103 -9.50 -7.71 -2.33
N PRO A 104 -10.66 -8.25 -2.71
CA PRO A 104 -10.79 -9.69 -2.96
C PRO A 104 -9.88 -10.12 -4.11
N ASN A 105 -9.53 -11.41 -4.13
CA ASN A 105 -8.78 -11.94 -5.26
C ASN A 105 -9.61 -11.85 -6.55
N PRO A 106 -8.98 -11.56 -7.70
CA PRO A 106 -9.70 -11.41 -8.95
C PRO A 106 -10.33 -12.73 -9.39
N GLU A 107 -11.59 -12.69 -9.85
CA GLU A 107 -12.27 -13.86 -10.42
C GLU A 107 -11.77 -14.15 -11.85
N ARG A 108 -11.24 -13.15 -12.53
CA ARG A 108 -10.77 -13.24 -13.90
C ARG A 108 -9.51 -12.42 -14.12
N LEU A 109 -8.54 -13.01 -14.78
CA LEU A 109 -7.33 -12.30 -15.20
C LEU A 109 -7.62 -11.50 -16.48
N LEU A 110 -7.19 -10.26 -16.53
CA LEU A 110 -7.24 -9.41 -17.73
C LEU A 110 -6.06 -9.67 -18.68
N PHE A 111 -4.97 -10.21 -18.15
CA PHE A 111 -3.78 -10.60 -18.90
C PHE A 111 -3.12 -11.79 -18.23
N ASP A 112 -2.41 -12.60 -19.02
CA ASP A 112 -1.68 -13.73 -18.50
C ASP A 112 -0.42 -13.26 -17.77
N ILE A 113 -0.24 -13.81 -16.56
CA ILE A 113 1.01 -13.66 -15.82
C ILE A 113 1.75 -14.99 -15.89
N PRO A 114 3.02 -15.02 -16.34
CA PRO A 114 3.75 -16.25 -16.59
C PRO A 114 4.28 -16.93 -15.32
N VAL A 115 3.45 -16.96 -14.27
CA VAL A 115 3.79 -17.55 -12.98
C VAL A 115 2.66 -18.51 -12.57
N PRO A 116 2.91 -19.74 -12.17
CA PRO A 116 1.85 -20.71 -11.82
C PRO A 116 1.21 -20.40 -10.46
N GLY A 117 -0.09 -20.67 -10.33
CA GLY A 117 -0.85 -20.55 -9.08
C GLY A 117 -2.01 -19.53 -9.14
N PRO A 118 -2.82 -19.42 -8.09
CA PRO A 118 -3.92 -18.47 -8.06
C PRO A 118 -3.40 -17.04 -8.00
N MET A 119 -4.03 -16.15 -8.77
CA MET A 119 -3.73 -14.72 -8.70
C MET A 119 -4.25 -14.14 -7.39
N LEU A 120 -3.41 -13.40 -6.69
CA LEU A 120 -3.81 -12.54 -5.58
C LEU A 120 -4.24 -11.18 -6.11
N ALA A 121 -5.14 -10.54 -5.37
CA ALA A 121 -5.44 -9.13 -5.58
C ALA A 121 -4.14 -8.32 -5.50
N THR A 122 -3.89 -7.47 -6.48
CA THR A 122 -2.64 -6.72 -6.57
C THR A 122 -2.97 -5.26 -6.81
N THR A 123 -2.75 -4.44 -5.79
CA THR A 123 -2.91 -2.99 -5.85
C THR A 123 -1.62 -2.35 -6.33
N GLU A 124 -1.71 -1.30 -7.13
CA GLU A 124 -0.53 -0.72 -7.76
C GLU A 124 -0.38 0.77 -7.47
N ASP A 125 -1.41 1.55 -7.74
CA ASP A 125 -1.35 3.00 -7.59
C ASP A 125 -2.58 3.57 -6.89
N CYS A 126 -2.45 4.78 -6.36
CA CYS A 126 -3.57 5.48 -5.73
C CYS A 126 -3.46 6.99 -5.89
N VAL A 127 -4.65 7.60 -5.96
CA VAL A 127 -4.82 9.06 -5.89
C VAL A 127 -5.88 9.36 -4.84
N VAL A 128 -5.67 10.42 -4.06
CA VAL A 128 -6.63 10.86 -3.05
C VAL A 128 -7.09 12.27 -3.37
N ASP A 129 -8.40 12.50 -3.39
CA ASP A 129 -8.95 13.82 -3.64
C ASP A 129 -9.14 14.63 -2.34
N ASP A 130 -9.39 15.93 -2.48
CA ASP A 130 -9.59 16.88 -1.37
C ASP A 130 -10.83 16.59 -0.51
N ARG A 131 -11.72 15.69 -0.97
CA ARG A 131 -12.90 15.19 -0.24
C ARG A 131 -12.60 13.93 0.57
N GLY A 132 -11.38 13.38 0.46
CA GLY A 132 -10.94 12.17 1.15
C GLY A 132 -11.35 10.86 0.48
N TYR A 133 -11.75 10.88 -0.80
CA TYR A 133 -11.91 9.65 -1.57
C TYR A 133 -10.56 9.19 -2.10
N ILE A 134 -10.30 7.90 -1.91
CA ILE A 134 -9.10 7.21 -2.37
C ILE A 134 -9.47 6.42 -3.62
N TYR A 135 -8.86 6.73 -4.73
CA TYR A 135 -8.98 6.02 -5.99
C TYR A 135 -7.76 5.10 -6.10
N MET A 136 -7.99 3.80 -5.96
CA MET A 136 -6.95 2.78 -5.95
C MET A 136 -7.16 1.84 -7.13
N ASP A 137 -6.16 1.63 -7.95
CA ASP A 137 -6.22 0.67 -9.03
C ASP A 137 -5.71 -0.72 -8.63
N THR A 138 -6.09 -1.70 -9.43
CA THR A 138 -5.65 -3.10 -9.31
C THR A 138 -5.34 -3.65 -10.69
N TRP A 139 -4.53 -4.69 -10.73
CA TRP A 139 -4.11 -5.29 -12.00
C TRP A 139 -5.26 -5.90 -12.80
N HIS A 140 -6.30 -6.43 -12.14
CA HIS A 140 -7.31 -7.23 -12.83
C HIS A 140 -8.75 -6.77 -12.63
N ASP A 141 -9.07 -6.07 -11.53
CA ASP A 141 -10.44 -5.70 -11.17
C ASP A 141 -10.76 -4.22 -11.46
N GLY A 142 -9.78 -3.48 -12.04
CA GLY A 142 -9.93 -2.06 -12.31
C GLY A 142 -9.73 -1.21 -11.06
N MET A 143 -10.59 -0.21 -10.84
CA MET A 143 -10.41 0.80 -9.80
C MET A 143 -11.44 0.63 -8.68
N TYR A 144 -10.96 0.68 -7.45
CA TYR A 144 -11.77 0.83 -6.24
C TYR A 144 -11.81 2.29 -5.80
N ILE A 145 -12.99 2.74 -5.35
CA ILE A 145 -13.17 4.05 -4.73
C ILE A 145 -13.45 3.79 -3.25
N LEU A 146 -12.53 4.22 -2.40
CA LEU A 146 -12.54 3.97 -0.97
C LEU A 146 -12.70 5.28 -0.19
N ARG A 147 -13.10 5.16 1.05
CA ARG A 147 -13.08 6.24 2.03
C ARG A 147 -12.75 5.66 3.40
N MET A 148 -11.93 6.36 4.17
CA MET A 148 -11.69 5.96 5.56
C MET A 148 -13.02 6.02 6.35
N LYS A 149 -13.26 4.99 7.18
CA LYS A 149 -14.32 5.09 8.18
C LYS A 149 -13.95 6.18 9.18
N GLU A 150 -14.88 7.09 9.42
CA GLU A 150 -14.80 7.93 10.61
C GLU A 150 -15.01 7.04 11.82
N ASP A 151 -14.10 7.07 12.79
CA ASP A 151 -14.36 6.48 14.07
C ASP A 151 -15.59 7.18 14.68
N ASN A 152 -16.69 6.47 14.77
CA ASN A 152 -17.82 6.94 15.56
C ASN A 152 -17.32 7.06 17.01
N LYS A 153 -16.88 8.24 17.40
CA LYS A 153 -16.63 8.58 18.81
C LYS A 153 -17.99 8.53 19.50
N ASN A 154 -18.32 7.36 20.08
CA ASN A 154 -19.36 7.24 21.07
C ASN A 154 -18.91 7.89 22.38
#